data_f2faa110c631664d30677af73b1e6d79
#
_entry.id   f2faa110c631664d30677af73b1e6d79
#
_cell.length_a   1.000
_cell.length_b   1.000
_cell.length_c   1.000
_cell.angle_alpha   90.00
_cell.angle_beta   90.00
_cell.angle_gamma   90.00
#
_symmetry.space_group_name_H-M   'P 1'
#
loop_
_entity.id
_entity.type
_entity.pdbx_description
1 polymer ?
#
loop_
_entity_poly.entity_id
_entity_poly.type
_entity_poly.pdbx_seq_one_letter_code
_entity_poly.pdbx_strand_id
1 'polypeptide(L)'
;MGGKTKRDERLRERILELYEENSKKSEKFGYRRICDLLRATAEFCGINHKRVYRVMREMGLQGYISKSGNRKYSSYKGTVGKIAENIVSRNFHPRRPNEIWGTDVTEFHLSGSEGAKVYLSPIKDFCDGTIVSHSCSTSPNMDLVLDMLNRALDGNMCLAGLVLHSDQGFQYQNRIWCERLESRCITQSMSRKGNCLDNSKMETFFATLKKAIWFGHEHEYRSPKELIAAIDDYIRWYNEKRIQHNLNGMTPLQFRKQAFRMMA
;
A
#
# COMPACT_ATOMS: atom_id res chain seq x y z
N MET A 1 -0.74 -25.63 39.11
CA MET A 1 -0.02 -24.50 38.47
C MET A 1 0.57 -24.83 37.08
N GLY A 2 0.78 -26.10 36.67
CA GLY A 2 1.43 -26.49 35.41
C GLY A 2 0.69 -26.21 34.09
N GLY A 3 -0.63 -26.06 34.11
CA GLY A 3 -1.40 -25.91 32.87
C GLY A 3 -1.33 -24.50 32.19
N LYS A 4 -1.17 -23.44 33.00
CA LYS A 4 -1.02 -22.08 32.47
C LYS A 4 0.34 -21.86 31.80
N THR A 5 1.41 -22.42 32.37
CA THR A 5 2.79 -22.30 31.88
C THR A 5 2.96 -23.01 30.52
N LYS A 6 2.49 -24.24 30.38
CA LYS A 6 2.53 -24.99 29.10
C LYS A 6 1.72 -24.31 27.99
N ARG A 7 0.55 -23.73 28.32
CA ARG A 7 -0.29 -23.04 27.34
C ARG A 7 0.29 -21.70 26.90
N ASP A 8 1.10 -21.05 27.75
CA ASP A 8 1.83 -19.84 27.39
C ASP A 8 3.11 -20.16 26.60
N GLU A 9 3.78 -21.29 26.86
CA GLU A 9 4.91 -21.79 26.07
C GLU A 9 4.48 -22.04 24.61
N ARG A 10 3.42 -22.81 24.38
CA ARG A 10 2.88 -23.08 23.05
C ARG A 10 2.47 -21.81 22.32
N LEU A 11 1.89 -20.84 23.04
CA LEU A 11 1.56 -19.55 22.49
C LEU A 11 2.81 -18.75 22.10
N ARG A 12 3.88 -18.78 22.87
CA ARG A 12 5.17 -18.12 22.58
C ARG A 12 5.80 -18.67 21.31
N GLU A 13 5.87 -20.00 21.21
CA GLU A 13 6.38 -20.68 20.00
C GLU A 13 5.62 -20.23 18.77
N ARG A 14 4.28 -20.30 18.81
CA ARG A 14 3.46 -19.93 17.66
C ARG A 14 3.53 -18.46 17.31
N ILE A 15 3.62 -17.55 18.29
CA ILE A 15 3.85 -16.13 18.05
C ILE A 15 5.18 -15.90 17.34
N LEU A 16 6.26 -16.58 17.76
CA LEU A 16 7.59 -16.42 17.17
C LEU A 16 7.59 -16.88 15.70
N GLU A 17 7.07 -18.09 15.44
CA GLU A 17 6.91 -18.61 14.07
C GLU A 17 6.16 -17.60 13.18
N LEU A 18 4.98 -17.17 13.58
CA LEU A 18 4.16 -16.23 12.81
C LEU A 18 4.84 -14.87 12.61
N TYR A 19 5.59 -14.40 13.61
CA TYR A 19 6.33 -13.16 13.53
C TYR A 19 7.47 -13.23 12.52
N GLU A 20 8.21 -14.34 12.48
CA GLU A 20 9.32 -14.56 11.56
C GLU A 20 8.84 -14.82 10.13
N GLU A 21 7.85 -15.71 9.96
CA GLU A 21 7.30 -16.07 8.65
C GLU A 21 6.66 -14.89 7.89
N ASN A 22 6.00 -13.99 8.62
CA ASN A 22 5.18 -12.93 8.02
C ASN A 22 5.85 -11.55 8.02
N SER A 23 7.04 -11.42 8.59
CA SER A 23 7.80 -10.17 8.56
C SER A 23 8.60 -10.04 7.25
N LYS A 24 8.65 -8.83 6.69
CA LYS A 24 9.44 -8.53 5.49
C LYS A 24 10.40 -7.38 5.80
N LYS A 25 11.71 -7.64 5.72
CA LYS A 25 12.75 -6.65 6.07
C LYS A 25 12.42 -5.93 7.41
N SER A 26 12.25 -4.62 7.35
CA SER A 26 11.91 -3.80 8.52
C SER A 26 10.43 -3.79 8.89
N GLU A 27 9.53 -4.31 8.05
CA GLU A 27 8.12 -4.40 8.40
C GLU A 27 7.87 -5.61 9.30
N LYS A 28 7.79 -5.36 10.61
CA LYS A 28 7.50 -6.37 11.63
C LYS A 28 6.02 -6.32 12.01
N PHE A 29 5.39 -7.49 12.14
CA PHE A 29 3.98 -7.57 12.52
C PHE A 29 3.78 -7.24 14.00
N GLY A 30 2.93 -6.24 14.27
CA GLY A 30 2.51 -5.93 15.63
C GLY A 30 1.45 -6.91 16.14
N TYR A 31 1.18 -6.85 17.45
CA TYR A 31 0.29 -7.78 18.15
C TYR A 31 -1.11 -7.96 17.53
N ARG A 32 -1.67 -6.94 16.89
CA ARG A 32 -2.99 -7.05 16.24
C ARG A 32 -2.97 -8.01 15.07
N ARG A 33 -1.98 -7.88 14.16
CA ARG A 33 -1.82 -8.80 13.03
C ARG A 33 -1.46 -10.21 13.48
N ILE A 34 -0.58 -10.36 14.46
CA ILE A 34 -0.27 -11.66 15.06
C ILE A 34 -1.53 -12.28 15.68
N CYS A 35 -2.37 -11.47 16.35
CA CYS A 35 -3.64 -11.94 16.89
C CYS A 35 -4.60 -12.41 15.77
N ASP A 36 -4.69 -11.70 14.65
CA ASP A 36 -5.53 -12.08 13.52
C ASP A 36 -5.07 -13.42 12.91
N LEU A 37 -3.74 -13.62 12.76
CA LEU A 37 -3.18 -14.90 12.31
C LEU A 37 -3.45 -16.05 13.30
N LEU A 38 -3.30 -15.81 14.58
CA LEU A 38 -3.60 -16.80 15.62
C LEU A 38 -5.07 -17.21 15.58
N ARG A 39 -5.99 -16.24 15.47
CA ARG A 39 -7.43 -16.49 15.41
C ARG A 39 -7.88 -17.27 14.17
N ALA A 40 -7.10 -17.25 13.10
CA ALA A 40 -7.35 -18.07 11.92
C ALA A 40 -7.04 -19.56 12.15
N THR A 41 -6.38 -19.91 13.27
CA THR A 41 -6.10 -21.31 13.64
C THR A 41 -7.14 -21.82 14.63
N ALA A 42 -7.49 -23.13 14.56
CA ALA A 42 -8.44 -23.75 15.47
C ALA A 42 -7.99 -23.66 16.96
N GLU A 43 -6.68 -23.77 17.19
CA GLU A 43 -6.08 -23.77 18.54
C GLU A 43 -6.25 -22.43 19.26
N PHE A 44 -6.22 -21.30 18.53
CA PHE A 44 -6.22 -19.95 19.12
C PHE A 44 -7.38 -19.08 18.64
N CYS A 45 -8.43 -19.64 18.05
CA CYS A 45 -9.58 -18.90 17.46
C CYS A 45 -10.22 -17.89 18.43
N GLY A 46 -10.27 -18.18 19.72
CA GLY A 46 -10.82 -17.31 20.78
C GLY A 46 -9.78 -16.47 21.53
N ILE A 47 -8.54 -16.37 21.04
CA ILE A 47 -7.50 -15.68 21.80
C ILE A 47 -7.77 -14.18 21.96
N ASN A 48 -7.56 -13.68 23.21
CA ASN A 48 -7.69 -12.26 23.49
C ASN A 48 -6.43 -11.49 23.05
N HIS A 49 -6.61 -10.42 22.30
CA HIS A 49 -5.51 -9.56 21.82
C HIS A 49 -4.65 -8.97 22.96
N LYS A 50 -5.22 -8.74 24.16
CA LYS A 50 -4.47 -8.28 25.33
C LYS A 50 -3.46 -9.35 25.80
N ARG A 51 -3.81 -10.64 25.69
CA ARG A 51 -2.89 -11.74 26.02
C ARG A 51 -1.74 -11.81 25.01
N VAL A 52 -2.05 -11.70 23.71
CA VAL A 52 -1.03 -11.67 22.64
C VAL A 52 -0.09 -10.49 22.86
N TYR A 53 -0.62 -9.30 23.13
CA TYR A 53 0.19 -8.10 23.42
C TYR A 53 1.13 -8.31 24.60
N ARG A 54 0.64 -8.87 25.73
CA ARG A 54 1.45 -9.16 26.92
C ARG A 54 2.59 -10.13 26.58
N VAL A 55 2.26 -11.24 25.93
CA VAL A 55 3.26 -12.27 25.59
C VAL A 55 4.31 -11.74 24.62
N MET A 56 3.91 -11.02 23.57
CA MET A 56 4.87 -10.39 22.65
C MET A 56 5.79 -9.39 23.35
N ARG A 57 5.24 -8.59 24.28
CA ARG A 57 6.04 -7.66 25.08
C ARG A 57 7.06 -8.37 25.98
N GLU A 58 6.67 -9.48 26.62
CA GLU A 58 7.55 -10.32 27.42
C GLU A 58 8.67 -10.95 26.57
N MET A 59 8.40 -11.25 25.30
CA MET A 59 9.38 -11.78 24.33
C MET A 59 10.24 -10.69 23.68
N GLY A 60 10.01 -9.39 23.98
CA GLY A 60 10.70 -8.27 23.32
C GLY A 60 10.29 -8.06 21.87
N LEU A 61 9.19 -8.70 21.41
CA LEU A 61 8.70 -8.58 20.04
C LEU A 61 7.83 -7.34 19.88
N GLN A 62 8.16 -6.49 18.94
CA GLN A 62 7.42 -5.26 18.65
C GLN A 62 7.11 -5.16 17.16
N GLY A 63 5.93 -4.63 16.83
CA GLY A 63 5.63 -4.18 15.47
C GLY A 63 6.47 -2.94 15.13
N TYR A 64 6.63 -2.68 13.84
CA TYR A 64 7.33 -1.49 13.41
C TYR A 64 6.60 -0.22 13.87
N ILE A 65 7.26 0.57 14.70
CA ILE A 65 6.78 1.88 15.18
C ILE A 65 7.45 2.96 14.33
N SER A 66 6.64 3.62 13.50
CA SER A 66 7.11 4.74 12.71
C SER A 66 7.41 5.96 13.57
N LYS A 67 8.66 6.46 13.52
CA LYS A 67 8.91 7.86 13.86
C LYS A 67 8.43 8.70 12.67
N SER A 68 7.39 9.50 12.84
CA SER A 68 6.95 10.46 11.82
C SER A 68 7.99 11.57 11.69
N GLY A 69 8.67 11.63 10.55
CA GLY A 69 9.41 12.82 10.17
C GLY A 69 8.41 13.84 9.58
N ASN A 70 8.36 15.05 10.12
CA ASN A 70 7.64 16.15 9.52
C ASN A 70 8.26 16.48 8.15
N ARG A 71 7.60 16.06 7.05
CA ARG A 71 7.98 16.50 5.71
C ARG A 71 7.18 17.76 5.36
N LYS A 72 7.92 18.80 4.93
CA LYS A 72 7.29 19.96 4.28
C LYS A 72 6.77 19.49 2.92
N TYR A 73 5.46 19.55 2.74
CA TYR A 73 4.81 19.31 1.46
C TYR A 73 5.08 20.50 0.53
N SER A 74 5.55 20.23 -0.68
CA SER A 74 5.71 21.24 -1.73
C SER A 74 4.82 20.85 -2.90
N SER A 75 3.71 21.57 -3.09
CA SER A 75 2.86 21.39 -4.27
C SER A 75 3.50 22.05 -5.49
N TYR A 76 3.35 21.40 -6.63
CA TYR A 76 3.68 21.99 -7.93
C TYR A 76 2.89 23.30 -8.14
N LYS A 77 3.61 24.39 -8.49
CA LYS A 77 3.01 25.74 -8.64
C LYS A 77 2.56 26.08 -10.06
N GLY A 78 2.68 25.15 -11.02
CA GLY A 78 2.27 25.38 -12.41
C GLY A 78 0.80 25.05 -12.65
N THR A 79 0.20 25.70 -13.66
CA THR A 79 -1.11 25.34 -14.20
C THR A 79 -0.86 24.75 -15.58
N VAL A 80 -1.02 23.45 -15.75
CA VAL A 80 -0.82 22.75 -17.03
C VAL A 80 -2.01 21.82 -17.23
N GLY A 81 -3.01 22.28 -18.01
CA GLY A 81 -4.15 21.46 -18.41
C GLY A 81 -5.42 21.63 -17.56
N LYS A 82 -6.35 20.68 -17.68
CA LYS A 82 -7.67 20.73 -17.05
C LYS A 82 -7.62 20.06 -15.66
N ILE A 83 -8.05 20.78 -14.65
CA ILE A 83 -8.22 20.25 -13.29
C ILE A 83 -9.62 19.63 -13.18
N ALA A 84 -9.69 18.36 -12.81
CA ALA A 84 -10.95 17.68 -12.55
C ALA A 84 -11.48 17.99 -11.14
N GLU A 85 -12.79 17.86 -10.97
CA GLU A 85 -13.47 18.06 -9.70
C GLU A 85 -13.06 16.99 -8.66
N ASN A 86 -13.05 17.35 -7.38
CA ASN A 86 -12.83 16.40 -6.28
C ASN A 86 -14.12 15.63 -5.96
N ILE A 87 -14.39 14.59 -6.74
CA ILE A 87 -15.58 13.74 -6.60
C ILE A 87 -15.48 12.87 -5.33
N VAL A 88 -14.27 12.38 -5.02
CA VAL A 88 -14.05 11.48 -3.87
C VAL A 88 -14.31 12.18 -2.54
N SER A 89 -13.98 13.48 -2.44
CA SER A 89 -14.29 14.33 -1.26
C SER A 89 -13.97 13.66 0.08
N ARG A 90 -12.84 12.94 0.18
CA ARG A 90 -12.40 12.17 1.35
C ARG A 90 -13.28 10.97 1.71
N ASN A 91 -14.24 10.59 0.88
CA ASN A 91 -14.96 9.33 1.04
C ASN A 91 -14.10 8.16 0.53
N PHE A 92 -13.16 7.70 1.35
CA PHE A 92 -12.21 6.63 1.03
C PHE A 92 -12.72 5.24 1.43
N HIS A 93 -14.03 5.04 1.49
CA HIS A 93 -14.65 3.78 1.86
C HIS A 93 -15.60 3.26 0.77
N PRO A 94 -15.06 2.91 -0.42
CA PRO A 94 -15.88 2.29 -1.45
C PRO A 94 -16.43 0.95 -0.96
N ARG A 95 -17.59 0.56 -1.48
CA ARG A 95 -18.30 -0.66 -1.04
C ARG A 95 -17.76 -1.92 -1.71
N ARG A 96 -17.18 -1.78 -2.89
CA ARG A 96 -16.68 -2.89 -3.72
C ARG A 96 -15.35 -2.56 -4.38
N PRO A 97 -14.54 -3.58 -4.73
CA PRO A 97 -13.35 -3.38 -5.55
C PRO A 97 -13.69 -2.74 -6.89
N ASN A 98 -12.74 -1.96 -7.43
CA ASN A 98 -12.87 -1.22 -8.69
C ASN A 98 -13.94 -0.09 -8.68
N GLU A 99 -14.30 0.43 -7.51
CA GLU A 99 -15.18 1.60 -7.40
C GLU A 99 -14.36 2.90 -7.32
N ILE A 100 -13.31 2.93 -6.50
CA ILE A 100 -12.39 4.06 -6.38
C ILE A 100 -10.95 3.55 -6.40
N TRP A 101 -10.19 3.99 -7.38
CA TRP A 101 -8.74 3.84 -7.41
C TRP A 101 -8.06 5.15 -7.06
N GLY A 102 -6.90 5.07 -6.44
CA GLY A 102 -6.03 6.22 -6.22
C GLY A 102 -4.66 6.01 -6.84
N THR A 103 -4.06 7.11 -7.29
CA THR A 103 -2.70 7.12 -7.83
C THR A 103 -1.93 8.36 -7.37
N ASP A 104 -0.63 8.24 -7.32
CA ASP A 104 0.31 9.31 -7.00
C ASP A 104 1.73 8.86 -7.40
N VAL A 105 2.69 9.77 -7.45
CA VAL A 105 4.08 9.46 -7.73
C VAL A 105 4.94 9.74 -6.51
N THR A 106 5.81 8.80 -6.17
CA THR A 106 6.82 9.01 -5.12
C THR A 106 8.23 8.80 -5.65
N GLU A 107 9.20 9.55 -5.11
CA GLU A 107 10.61 9.43 -5.48
C GLU A 107 11.46 8.82 -4.37
N PHE A 108 12.56 8.19 -4.78
CA PHE A 108 13.63 7.66 -3.95
C PHE A 108 14.96 8.22 -4.45
N HIS A 109 15.85 8.61 -3.53
CA HIS A 109 17.17 9.16 -3.84
C HIS A 109 18.25 8.15 -3.46
N LEU A 110 18.94 7.54 -4.42
CA LEU A 110 19.99 6.57 -4.11
C LEU A 110 21.21 7.26 -3.51
N SER A 111 21.69 6.69 -2.42
CA SER A 111 22.94 7.11 -1.77
C SER A 111 24.11 6.53 -2.56
N GLY A 112 25.04 7.38 -3.03
CA GLY A 112 26.29 6.92 -3.68
C GLY A 112 26.25 6.76 -5.20
N SER A 113 25.15 7.02 -5.89
CA SER A 113 25.02 6.98 -7.35
C SER A 113 24.78 8.38 -7.92
N GLU A 114 25.72 9.32 -7.76
CA GLU A 114 25.66 10.69 -8.34
C GLU A 114 24.26 11.32 -8.45
N GLY A 115 23.41 11.15 -7.42
CA GLY A 115 22.06 11.71 -7.39
C GLY A 115 21.01 10.91 -8.19
N ALA A 116 21.27 9.63 -8.52
CA ALA A 116 20.31 8.80 -9.22
C ALA A 116 18.99 8.68 -8.43
N LYS A 117 17.87 8.79 -9.14
CA LYS A 117 16.53 8.72 -8.58
C LYS A 117 15.76 7.56 -9.18
N VAL A 118 14.86 7.02 -8.38
CA VAL A 118 13.82 6.09 -8.86
C VAL A 118 12.46 6.68 -8.48
N TYR A 119 11.55 6.67 -9.43
CA TYR A 119 10.17 7.09 -9.28
C TYR A 119 9.26 5.88 -9.34
N LEU A 120 8.31 5.81 -8.43
CA LEU A 120 7.28 4.79 -8.40
C LEU A 120 5.91 5.44 -8.58
N SER A 121 5.13 4.94 -9.53
CA SER A 121 3.74 5.29 -9.76
C SER A 121 2.87 4.05 -9.61
N PRO A 122 2.11 3.87 -8.53
CA PRO A 122 1.17 2.78 -8.35
C PRO A 122 -0.28 3.24 -8.53
N ILE A 123 -1.16 2.31 -8.91
CA ILE A 123 -2.62 2.41 -8.73
C ILE A 123 -3.02 1.52 -7.55
N LYS A 124 -3.72 2.11 -6.59
CA LYS A 124 -4.25 1.42 -5.41
C LYS A 124 -5.76 1.45 -5.39
N ASP A 125 -6.38 0.29 -5.22
CA ASP A 125 -7.81 0.19 -4.95
C ASP A 125 -8.09 0.60 -3.49
N PHE A 126 -9.03 1.52 -3.27
CA PHE A 126 -9.33 2.01 -1.93
C PHE A 126 -10.25 1.09 -1.12
N CYS A 127 -10.92 0.14 -1.76
CA CYS A 127 -11.76 -0.85 -1.10
C CYS A 127 -10.92 -1.89 -0.34
N ASP A 128 -10.10 -2.60 -1.09
CA ASP A 128 -9.32 -3.74 -0.58
C ASP A 128 -7.84 -3.43 -0.34
N GLY A 129 -7.39 -2.25 -0.76
CA GLY A 129 -6.00 -1.82 -0.64
C GLY A 129 -5.03 -2.47 -1.60
N THR A 130 -5.51 -3.28 -2.56
CA THR A 130 -4.68 -3.92 -3.59
C THR A 130 -3.93 -2.88 -4.42
N ILE A 131 -2.64 -3.08 -4.64
CA ILE A 131 -1.91 -2.38 -5.69
C ILE A 131 -2.24 -3.08 -7.00
N VAL A 132 -3.13 -2.46 -7.76
CA VAL A 132 -3.70 -3.01 -9.02
C VAL A 132 -2.64 -3.07 -10.10
N SER A 133 -1.82 -2.02 -10.18
CA SER A 133 -0.71 -1.90 -11.12
C SER A 133 0.33 -0.94 -10.53
N HIS A 134 1.55 -1.02 -11.03
CA HIS A 134 2.60 -0.04 -10.75
C HIS A 134 3.62 -0.01 -11.89
N SER A 135 4.34 1.09 -11.97
CA SER A 135 5.51 1.25 -12.83
C SER A 135 6.60 2.00 -12.08
N CYS A 136 7.86 1.67 -12.41
CA CYS A 136 9.05 2.34 -11.89
C CYS A 136 9.89 2.88 -13.05
N SER A 137 10.48 4.06 -12.85
CA SER A 137 11.37 4.70 -13.84
C SER A 137 12.45 5.53 -13.13
N THR A 138 13.51 5.84 -13.85
CA THR A 138 14.52 6.82 -13.40
C THR A 138 14.13 8.26 -13.76
N SER A 139 13.02 8.45 -14.49
CA SER A 139 12.50 9.76 -14.90
C SER A 139 11.01 9.88 -14.60
N PRO A 140 10.52 11.01 -14.03
CA PRO A 140 9.11 11.23 -13.75
C PRO A 140 8.36 11.77 -14.96
N ASN A 141 8.49 11.07 -16.10
CA ASN A 141 7.87 11.44 -17.38
C ASN A 141 6.45 10.85 -17.52
N MET A 142 5.78 11.19 -18.63
CA MET A 142 4.45 10.66 -18.94
C MET A 142 4.43 9.15 -19.11
N ASP A 143 5.50 8.55 -19.64
CA ASP A 143 5.58 7.11 -19.87
C ASP A 143 5.43 6.33 -18.56
N LEU A 144 5.98 6.83 -17.43
CA LEU A 144 5.85 6.23 -16.12
C LEU A 144 4.37 6.01 -15.72
N VAL A 145 3.55 7.06 -15.86
CA VAL A 145 2.14 7.00 -15.44
C VAL A 145 1.26 6.30 -16.49
N LEU A 146 1.57 6.44 -17.77
CA LEU A 146 0.82 5.79 -18.86
C LEU A 146 1.06 4.28 -18.88
N ASP A 147 2.30 3.81 -18.66
CA ASP A 147 2.62 2.39 -18.58
C ASP A 147 1.88 1.73 -17.41
N MET A 148 1.92 2.36 -16.23
CA MET A 148 1.15 1.92 -15.08
C MET A 148 -0.36 1.85 -15.37
N LEU A 149 -0.93 2.90 -15.98
CA LEU A 149 -2.36 2.96 -16.31
C LEU A 149 -2.74 1.87 -17.31
N ASN A 150 -1.98 1.72 -18.40
CA ASN A 150 -2.25 0.70 -19.42
C ASN A 150 -2.26 -0.71 -18.80
N ARG A 151 -1.26 -1.06 -17.99
CA ARG A 151 -1.24 -2.36 -17.28
C ARG A 151 -2.46 -2.56 -16.38
N ALA A 152 -2.94 -1.50 -15.71
CA ALA A 152 -4.15 -1.58 -14.89
C ALA A 152 -5.40 -1.82 -15.74
N LEU A 153 -5.51 -1.16 -16.89
CA LEU A 153 -6.64 -1.28 -17.80
C LEU A 153 -6.68 -2.63 -18.50
N ASP A 154 -5.54 -3.15 -18.94
CA ASP A 154 -5.44 -4.44 -19.61
C ASP A 154 -5.74 -5.63 -18.68
N GLY A 155 -5.40 -5.49 -17.41
CA GLY A 155 -5.67 -6.51 -16.37
C GLY A 155 -7.12 -6.54 -15.86
N ASN A 156 -8.00 -5.60 -16.26
CA ASN A 156 -9.35 -5.47 -15.71
C ASN A 156 -10.39 -5.27 -16.82
N MET A 157 -11.33 -6.21 -16.92
CA MET A 157 -12.35 -6.20 -18.00
C MET A 157 -13.54 -5.29 -17.73
N CYS A 158 -13.91 -5.06 -16.47
CA CYS A 158 -15.09 -4.25 -16.11
C CYS A 158 -14.71 -3.12 -15.16
N LEU A 159 -14.63 -1.90 -15.71
CA LEU A 159 -14.28 -0.68 -14.98
C LEU A 159 -15.35 0.40 -15.09
N ALA A 160 -16.56 0.04 -15.53
CA ALA A 160 -17.68 0.97 -15.65
C ALA A 160 -18.02 1.58 -14.29
N GLY A 161 -18.02 2.92 -14.22
CA GLY A 161 -18.27 3.68 -12.99
C GLY A 161 -17.07 3.82 -12.05
N LEU A 162 -15.88 3.34 -12.44
CA LEU A 162 -14.66 3.57 -11.69
C LEU A 162 -14.33 5.06 -11.61
N VAL A 163 -13.97 5.51 -10.43
CA VAL A 163 -13.37 6.84 -10.19
C VAL A 163 -11.87 6.66 -9.96
N LEU A 164 -11.03 7.32 -10.77
CA LEU A 164 -9.58 7.37 -10.56
C LEU A 164 -9.19 8.72 -9.94
N HIS A 165 -8.74 8.68 -8.70
CA HIS A 165 -8.37 9.85 -7.91
C HIS A 165 -6.85 10.07 -7.89
N SER A 166 -6.43 11.32 -8.07
CA SER A 166 -5.02 11.73 -8.02
C SER A 166 -4.84 13.09 -7.35
N ASP A 167 -3.61 13.51 -7.14
CA ASP A 167 -3.29 14.91 -6.91
C ASP A 167 -3.41 15.73 -8.21
N GLN A 168 -3.06 17.03 -8.14
CA GLN A 168 -3.03 17.93 -9.30
C GLN A 168 -1.66 17.91 -10.00
N GLY A 169 -0.93 16.80 -10.01
CA GLY A 169 0.31 16.65 -10.76
C GLY A 169 0.12 16.90 -12.26
N PHE A 170 1.15 17.46 -12.92
CA PHE A 170 1.08 17.81 -14.36
C PHE A 170 0.73 16.60 -15.25
N GLN A 171 1.20 15.40 -14.88
CA GLN A 171 0.94 14.15 -15.58
C GLN A 171 -0.53 13.79 -15.63
N TYR A 172 -1.28 14.09 -14.57
CA TYR A 172 -2.72 13.78 -14.46
C TYR A 172 -3.61 14.83 -15.12
N GLN A 173 -3.06 16.02 -15.43
CA GLN A 173 -3.73 17.09 -16.17
C GLN A 173 -3.48 16.99 -17.68
N ASN A 174 -2.60 16.07 -18.11
CA ASN A 174 -2.20 15.89 -19.49
C ASN A 174 -3.35 15.32 -20.32
N ARG A 175 -3.51 15.83 -21.55
CA ARG A 175 -4.57 15.42 -22.48
C ARG A 175 -4.56 13.91 -22.76
N ILE A 176 -3.38 13.30 -22.96
CA ILE A 176 -3.27 11.86 -23.24
C ILE A 176 -3.79 11.03 -22.06
N TRP A 177 -3.51 11.45 -20.83
CA TRP A 177 -4.04 10.80 -19.63
C TRP A 177 -5.57 10.88 -19.59
N CYS A 178 -6.14 12.09 -19.78
CA CYS A 178 -7.60 12.29 -19.76
C CYS A 178 -8.31 11.46 -20.83
N GLU A 179 -7.81 11.51 -22.09
CA GLU A 179 -8.34 10.74 -23.23
C GLU A 179 -8.30 9.22 -22.94
N ARG A 180 -7.25 8.73 -22.27
CA ARG A 180 -7.14 7.32 -21.90
C ARG A 180 -8.20 6.91 -20.88
N LEU A 181 -8.50 7.74 -19.89
CA LEU A 181 -9.58 7.49 -18.91
C LEU A 181 -10.96 7.56 -19.58
N GLU A 182 -11.21 8.60 -20.39
CA GLU A 182 -12.46 8.78 -21.10
C GLU A 182 -12.76 7.59 -22.03
N SER A 183 -11.76 7.08 -22.76
CA SER A 183 -11.90 5.90 -23.63
C SER A 183 -12.33 4.62 -22.91
N ARG A 184 -12.20 4.57 -21.60
CA ARG A 184 -12.60 3.45 -20.76
C ARG A 184 -13.77 3.78 -19.82
N CYS A 185 -14.44 4.92 -20.03
CA CYS A 185 -15.54 5.42 -19.19
C CYS A 185 -15.16 5.54 -17.70
N ILE A 186 -13.89 5.90 -17.43
CA ILE A 186 -13.38 6.12 -16.07
C ILE A 186 -13.50 7.59 -15.73
N THR A 187 -14.11 7.90 -14.59
CA THR A 187 -14.26 9.28 -14.11
C THR A 187 -13.00 9.73 -13.40
N GLN A 188 -12.41 10.84 -13.85
CA GLN A 188 -11.28 11.44 -13.17
C GLN A 188 -11.72 12.26 -11.96
N SER A 189 -10.98 12.17 -10.86
CA SER A 189 -11.14 12.99 -9.67
C SER A 189 -9.79 13.51 -9.21
N MET A 190 -9.70 14.77 -8.78
CA MET A 190 -8.45 15.35 -8.28
C MET A 190 -8.61 15.93 -6.89
N SER A 191 -7.58 15.77 -6.05
CA SER A 191 -7.52 16.40 -4.74
C SER A 191 -7.50 17.93 -4.86
N ARG A 192 -7.98 18.63 -3.84
CA ARG A 192 -7.87 20.09 -3.77
C ARG A 192 -6.42 20.51 -3.63
N LYS A 193 -6.05 21.61 -4.25
CA LYS A 193 -4.67 22.15 -4.21
C LYS A 193 -4.20 22.36 -2.77
N GLY A 194 -3.03 21.79 -2.45
CA GLY A 194 -2.40 21.95 -1.13
C GLY A 194 -3.07 21.15 -0.01
N ASN A 195 -3.98 20.24 -0.31
CA ASN A 195 -4.70 19.46 0.69
C ASN A 195 -4.26 17.98 0.66
N CYS A 196 -3.20 17.68 1.42
CA CYS A 196 -2.64 16.31 1.51
C CYS A 196 -3.67 15.28 2.04
N LEU A 197 -4.62 15.69 2.86
CA LEU A 197 -5.65 14.79 3.38
C LEU A 197 -6.55 14.19 2.29
N ASP A 198 -6.65 14.85 1.14
CA ASP A 198 -7.44 14.36 0.02
C ASP A 198 -6.76 13.17 -0.70
N ASN A 199 -5.43 12.93 -0.47
CA ASN A 199 -4.69 11.78 -1.01
C ASN A 199 -4.07 10.88 0.07
N SER A 200 -4.62 10.91 1.28
CA SER A 200 -4.05 10.24 2.47
C SER A 200 -3.90 8.72 2.34
N LYS A 201 -4.71 8.04 1.52
CA LYS A 201 -4.59 6.60 1.26
C LYS A 201 -3.31 6.25 0.50
N MET A 202 -2.89 7.11 -0.45
CA MET A 202 -1.63 6.93 -1.18
C MET A 202 -0.44 7.29 -0.31
N GLU A 203 -0.51 8.41 0.43
CA GLU A 203 0.53 8.80 1.38
C GLU A 203 0.80 7.71 2.43
N THR A 204 -0.26 7.08 2.95
CA THR A 204 -0.14 5.97 3.91
C THR A 204 0.56 4.76 3.28
N PHE A 205 0.24 4.43 2.02
CA PHE A 205 0.91 3.35 1.31
C PHE A 205 2.40 3.66 1.11
N PHE A 206 2.74 4.84 0.62
CA PHE A 206 4.13 5.25 0.43
C PHE A 206 4.93 5.27 1.73
N ALA A 207 4.32 5.76 2.80
CA ALA A 207 4.95 5.73 4.11
C ALA A 207 5.24 4.29 4.57
N THR A 208 4.29 3.37 4.36
CA THR A 208 4.44 1.96 4.71
C THR A 208 5.55 1.29 3.88
N LEU A 209 5.53 1.48 2.55
CA LEU A 209 6.54 0.94 1.65
C LEU A 209 7.94 1.47 1.98
N LYS A 210 8.09 2.81 2.08
CA LYS A 210 9.38 3.43 2.38
C LYS A 210 9.96 2.99 3.74
N LYS A 211 9.12 2.77 4.73
CA LYS A 211 9.54 2.24 6.02
C LYS A 211 10.00 0.79 5.95
N ALA A 212 9.37 0.01 5.11
CA ALA A 212 9.68 -1.41 4.99
C ALA A 212 10.98 -1.68 4.25
N ILE A 213 11.26 -0.92 3.19
CA ILE A 213 12.37 -1.24 2.28
C ILE A 213 13.36 -0.11 2.06
N TRP A 214 13.06 1.12 2.49
CA TRP A 214 13.90 2.27 2.18
C TRP A 214 14.57 2.88 3.40
N PHE A 215 13.82 3.41 4.36
CA PHE A 215 14.40 4.12 5.50
C PHE A 215 15.29 3.23 6.37
N GLY A 216 16.57 3.58 6.43
CA GLY A 216 17.63 2.82 7.11
C GLY A 216 18.25 1.70 6.26
N HIS A 217 17.80 1.55 5.00
CA HIS A 217 18.28 0.58 4.02
C HIS A 217 18.80 1.21 2.75
N GLU A 218 18.91 2.56 2.70
CA GLU A 218 19.30 3.31 1.51
C GLU A 218 20.65 2.86 0.94
N HIS A 219 21.56 2.47 1.82
CA HIS A 219 22.90 2.02 1.48
C HIS A 219 22.97 0.61 0.90
N GLU A 220 21.90 -0.18 1.01
CA GLU A 220 21.82 -1.54 0.45
C GLU A 220 21.63 -1.52 -1.08
N TYR A 221 21.10 -0.41 -1.63
CA TYR A 221 20.81 -0.30 -3.05
C TYR A 221 21.93 0.42 -3.80
N ARG A 222 22.67 -0.33 -4.62
CA ARG A 222 23.80 0.20 -5.40
C ARG A 222 23.39 0.73 -6.77
N SER A 223 22.20 0.38 -7.24
CA SER A 223 21.70 0.78 -8.57
C SER A 223 20.18 0.97 -8.55
N PRO A 224 19.63 1.80 -9.50
CA PRO A 224 18.20 1.90 -9.71
C PRO A 224 17.52 0.54 -9.93
N LYS A 225 18.17 -0.37 -10.64
CA LYS A 225 17.65 -1.70 -10.94
C LYS A 225 17.43 -2.54 -9.68
N GLU A 226 18.35 -2.49 -8.71
CA GLU A 226 18.20 -3.20 -7.43
C GLU A 226 17.04 -2.65 -6.61
N LEU A 227 16.89 -1.32 -6.56
CA LEU A 227 15.78 -0.70 -5.85
C LEU A 227 14.43 -1.00 -6.52
N ILE A 228 14.36 -0.96 -7.85
CA ILE A 228 13.13 -1.34 -8.61
C ILE A 228 12.75 -2.77 -8.29
N ALA A 229 13.69 -3.72 -8.33
CA ALA A 229 13.42 -5.11 -7.99
C ALA A 229 12.91 -5.27 -6.55
N ALA A 230 13.45 -4.50 -5.59
CA ALA A 230 12.99 -4.52 -4.20
C ALA A 230 11.57 -3.93 -4.04
N ILE A 231 11.22 -2.90 -4.82
CA ILE A 231 9.87 -2.34 -4.87
C ILE A 231 8.88 -3.37 -5.43
N ASP A 232 9.22 -4.01 -6.55
CA ASP A 232 8.38 -5.03 -7.19
C ASP A 232 8.12 -6.22 -6.24
N ASP A 233 9.16 -6.70 -5.58
CA ASP A 233 9.08 -7.78 -4.61
C ASP A 233 8.25 -7.39 -3.37
N TYR A 234 8.39 -6.14 -2.89
CA TYR A 234 7.58 -5.64 -1.79
C TYR A 234 6.10 -5.53 -2.18
N ILE A 235 5.77 -4.99 -3.35
CA ILE A 235 4.39 -4.85 -3.80
C ILE A 235 3.72 -6.21 -3.96
N ARG A 236 4.43 -7.20 -4.50
CA ARG A 236 3.94 -8.58 -4.56
C ARG A 236 3.64 -9.14 -3.17
N TRP A 237 4.61 -9.04 -2.26
CA TRP A 237 4.41 -9.46 -0.87
C TRP A 237 3.27 -8.71 -0.18
N TYR A 238 3.16 -7.39 -0.41
CA TYR A 238 2.09 -6.55 0.13
C TYR A 238 0.70 -7.04 -0.29
N ASN A 239 0.54 -7.39 -1.55
CA ASN A 239 -0.71 -7.88 -2.09
C ASN A 239 -1.05 -9.32 -1.65
N GLU A 240 -0.05 -10.20 -1.60
CA GLU A 240 -0.25 -11.65 -1.45
C GLU A 240 -0.07 -12.16 -0.02
N LYS A 241 0.78 -11.52 0.78
CA LYS A 241 1.21 -12.01 2.09
C LYS A 241 0.89 -11.08 3.24
N ARG A 242 0.88 -9.77 2.99
CA ARG A 242 0.68 -8.78 4.04
C ARG A 242 -0.78 -8.71 4.46
N ILE A 243 -1.12 -9.37 5.57
CA ILE A 243 -2.46 -9.25 6.16
C ILE A 243 -2.72 -7.85 6.69
N GLN A 244 -3.98 -7.43 6.66
CA GLN A 244 -4.43 -6.14 7.16
C GLN A 244 -5.59 -6.31 8.12
N HIS A 245 -5.50 -5.67 9.28
CA HIS A 245 -6.53 -5.76 10.32
C HIS A 245 -7.89 -5.23 9.84
N ASN A 246 -7.90 -4.15 9.07
CA ASN A 246 -9.11 -3.58 8.48
C ASN A 246 -9.74 -4.45 7.37
N LEU A 247 -9.05 -5.47 6.91
CA LEU A 247 -9.54 -6.49 5.98
C LEU A 247 -9.83 -7.82 6.71
N ASN A 248 -10.19 -7.75 7.99
CA ASN A 248 -10.47 -8.92 8.82
C ASN A 248 -9.32 -9.95 8.88
N GLY A 249 -8.07 -9.46 8.87
CA GLY A 249 -6.87 -10.32 8.89
C GLY A 249 -6.55 -10.97 7.54
N MET A 250 -7.20 -10.57 6.47
CA MET A 250 -6.90 -11.04 5.11
C MET A 250 -5.82 -10.16 4.44
N THR A 251 -5.18 -10.72 3.42
CA THR A 251 -4.37 -9.94 2.48
C THR A 251 -5.27 -9.18 1.50
N PRO A 252 -4.77 -8.11 0.84
CA PRO A 252 -5.53 -7.41 -0.19
C PRO A 252 -6.12 -8.35 -1.24
N LEU A 253 -5.33 -9.28 -1.79
CA LEU A 253 -5.82 -10.22 -2.81
C LEU A 253 -6.81 -11.26 -2.27
N GLN A 254 -6.67 -11.71 -1.03
CA GLN A 254 -7.66 -12.62 -0.42
C GLN A 254 -9.00 -11.93 -0.28
N PHE A 255 -9.00 -10.70 0.26
CA PHE A 255 -10.21 -9.90 0.41
C PHE A 255 -10.87 -9.62 -0.95
N ARG A 256 -10.09 -9.20 -1.96
CA ARG A 256 -10.56 -8.95 -3.32
C ARG A 256 -11.23 -10.18 -3.93
N LYS A 257 -10.61 -11.36 -3.83
CA LYS A 257 -11.18 -12.63 -4.32
C LYS A 257 -12.51 -12.97 -3.63
N GLN A 258 -12.59 -12.76 -2.31
CA GLN A 258 -13.82 -12.98 -1.56
C GLN A 258 -14.92 -12.01 -2.00
N ALA A 259 -14.61 -10.70 -2.12
CA ALA A 259 -15.56 -9.70 -2.55
C ALA A 259 -16.16 -10.01 -3.93
N PHE A 260 -15.35 -10.42 -4.90
CA PHE A 260 -15.85 -10.81 -6.23
C PHE A 260 -16.71 -12.07 -6.20
N ARG A 261 -16.38 -13.06 -5.35
CA ARG A 261 -17.24 -14.26 -5.19
C ARG A 261 -18.62 -13.93 -4.60
N MET A 262 -18.72 -12.89 -3.76
CA MET A 262 -19.99 -12.46 -3.17
C MET A 262 -20.85 -11.61 -4.12
N MET A 263 -20.27 -11.11 -5.22
CA MET A 263 -20.96 -10.31 -6.24
C MET A 263 -21.37 -11.14 -7.46
N ALA A 264 -20.81 -12.34 -7.62
CA ALA A 264 -21.14 -13.30 -8.69
C ALA A 264 -22.35 -14.16 -8.31
#